data_5a9c943f55086fc734df9e44f5d15cfc
#
_entry.id   5a9c943f55086fc734df9e44f5d15cfc
#
_cell.length_a   1.000
_cell.length_b   1.000
_cell.length_c   1.000
_cell.angle_alpha   90.00
_cell.angle_beta   90.00
_cell.angle_gamma   90.00
#
_symmetry.space_group_name_H-M   'P 1'
#
loop_
_entity.id
_entity.type
_entity.pdbx_description
1 polymer ?
#
loop_
_entity_poly.entity_id
_entity_poly.type
_entity_poly.pdbx_seq_one_letter_code
_entity_poly.pdbx_strand_id
1 'polypeptide(L)' 'MAIITNIDVMLAKRKMSVTELANKVGITIVNLSRIKKGKVKGIRYSTLNKICEVLECKPGDILDYKKE' A
#
# COMPACT_ATOMS: atom_id res chain seq x y z
N MET A 1 19.20 4.05 -2.78
CA MET A 1 18.18 3.92 -3.82
C MET A 1 17.24 2.79 -3.50
N ALA A 2 15.99 3.08 -3.45
CA ALA A 2 15.01 2.06 -3.14
C ALA A 2 13.60 2.52 -3.50
N ILE A 3 12.77 1.54 -3.79
CA ILE A 3 11.34 1.79 -3.88
C ILE A 3 10.82 1.86 -2.44
N ILE A 4 10.09 2.91 -2.15
CA ILE A 4 9.46 3.08 -0.83
C ILE A 4 7.96 3.06 -0.97
N THR A 5 7.27 2.72 0.11
CA THR A 5 5.81 2.75 0.11
C THR A 5 5.31 3.88 0.98
N ASN A 6 4.25 4.53 0.53
CA ASN A 6 3.60 5.62 1.26
C ASN A 6 2.18 5.23 1.68
N ILE A 7 1.95 3.94 1.89
CA ILE A 7 0.63 3.45 2.29
C ILE A 7 0.22 4.08 3.62
N ASP A 8 1.16 4.23 4.56
CA ASP A 8 0.87 4.88 5.85
C ASP A 8 0.34 6.29 5.67
N VAL A 9 0.93 7.04 4.74
CA VAL A 9 0.52 8.41 4.46
C VAL A 9 -0.92 8.42 3.94
N MET A 10 -1.24 7.51 3.03
CA MET A 10 -2.58 7.44 2.47
C MET A 10 -3.60 6.95 3.49
N LEU A 11 -3.23 6.01 4.35
CA LEU A 11 -4.11 5.57 5.43
C LEU A 11 -4.44 6.73 6.36
N ALA A 12 -3.44 7.54 6.70
CA ALA A 12 -3.67 8.71 7.54
C ALA A 12 -4.58 9.73 6.84
N LYS A 13 -4.37 9.96 5.56
CA LYS A 13 -5.21 10.89 4.79
C LYS A 13 -6.66 10.43 4.71
N ARG A 14 -6.89 9.12 4.64
CA ARG A 14 -8.24 8.54 4.54
C ARG A 14 -8.81 8.18 5.90
N LYS A 15 -8.06 8.39 6.98
CA LYS A 15 -8.45 8.01 8.34
C LYS A 15 -8.88 6.54 8.40
N MET A 16 -8.07 5.69 7.78
CA MET A 16 -8.36 4.26 7.65
C MET A 16 -7.27 3.46 8.35
N SER A 17 -7.66 2.38 9.01
CA SER A 17 -6.70 1.49 9.66
C SER A 17 -6.16 0.46 8.67
N VAL A 18 -5.02 -0.14 9.03
CA VAL A 18 -4.43 -1.24 8.26
C VAL A 18 -5.42 -2.40 8.15
N THR A 19 -6.08 -2.72 9.25
CA THR A 19 -7.08 -3.79 9.29
C THR A 19 -8.20 -3.55 8.31
N GLU A 20 -8.72 -2.33 8.29
CA GLU A 20 -9.79 -1.95 7.39
C GLU A 20 -9.36 -2.04 5.93
N LEU A 21 -8.18 -1.56 5.60
CA LEU A 21 -7.66 -1.64 4.25
C LEU A 21 -7.47 -3.09 3.82
N ALA A 22 -6.89 -3.92 4.69
CA ALA A 22 -6.67 -5.33 4.39
C ALA A 22 -7.99 -6.03 4.07
N ASN A 23 -9.02 -5.76 4.88
CA ASN A 23 -10.35 -6.35 4.67
C ASN A 23 -10.95 -5.91 3.33
N LYS A 24 -10.82 -4.64 2.99
CA LYS A 24 -11.41 -4.12 1.75
C LYS A 24 -10.65 -4.60 0.52
N VAL A 25 -9.35 -4.78 0.64
CA VAL A 25 -8.52 -5.30 -0.46
C VAL A 25 -8.69 -6.81 -0.61
N GLY A 26 -9.00 -7.50 0.48
CA GLY A 26 -9.16 -8.95 0.48
C GLY A 26 -7.87 -9.71 0.70
N ILE A 27 -6.92 -9.10 1.42
CA ILE A 27 -5.66 -9.77 1.79
C ILE A 27 -5.53 -9.79 3.31
N THR A 28 -4.58 -10.56 3.80
CA THR A 28 -4.35 -10.64 5.24
C THR A 28 -3.66 -9.39 5.74
N ILE A 29 -3.86 -9.09 7.02
CA ILE A 29 -3.19 -7.97 7.67
C ILE A 29 -1.68 -8.15 7.62
N VAL A 30 -1.22 -9.40 7.76
CA VAL A 30 0.22 -9.72 7.70
C VAL A 30 0.79 -9.35 6.33
N ASN A 31 0.10 -9.74 5.25
CA ASN A 31 0.56 -9.41 3.90
C ASN A 31 0.57 -7.92 3.66
N LEU A 32 -0.48 -7.22 4.07
CA LEU A 32 -0.54 -5.77 3.90
C LEU A 32 0.56 -5.08 4.70
N SER A 33 0.82 -5.53 5.92
CA SER A 33 1.89 -4.98 6.74
C SER A 33 3.25 -5.15 6.09
N ARG A 34 3.49 -6.29 5.43
CA ARG A 34 4.74 -6.53 4.73
C ARG A 34 4.88 -5.62 3.53
N ILE A 35 3.81 -5.40 2.79
CA ILE A 35 3.80 -4.46 1.67
C ILE A 35 4.08 -3.05 2.19
N LYS A 36 3.40 -2.67 3.26
CA LYS A 36 3.56 -1.35 3.87
C LYS A 36 5.00 -1.08 4.31
N LYS A 37 5.67 -2.10 4.80
CA LYS A 37 7.06 -1.97 5.25
C LYS A 37 8.07 -2.13 4.12
N GLY A 38 7.61 -2.41 2.91
CA GLY A 38 8.48 -2.61 1.78
C GLY A 38 9.28 -3.90 1.84
N LYS A 39 8.79 -4.91 2.55
CA LYS A 39 9.49 -6.18 2.75
C LYS A 39 9.05 -7.27 1.77
N VAL A 40 8.44 -6.88 0.68
CA VAL A 40 8.04 -7.81 -0.38
C VAL A 40 8.91 -7.58 -1.59
N LYS A 41 9.13 -8.63 -2.38
CA LYS A 41 9.93 -8.52 -3.60
C LYS A 41 9.13 -7.95 -4.76
N GLY A 42 7.83 -7.96 -4.65
CA GLY A 42 6.97 -7.43 -5.68
C GLY A 42 5.53 -7.36 -5.20
N ILE A 43 4.71 -6.71 -5.98
CA ILE A 43 3.28 -6.60 -5.69
C ILE A 43 2.53 -6.91 -6.98
N ARG A 44 1.47 -7.69 -6.88
CA ARG A 44 0.64 -8.01 -8.04
C ARG A 44 -0.13 -6.78 -8.47
N TYR A 45 -0.27 -6.59 -9.77
CA TYR A 45 -1.06 -5.47 -10.29
C TYR A 45 -2.49 -5.51 -9.77
N SER A 46 -3.06 -6.69 -9.62
CA SER A 46 -4.42 -6.81 -9.09
C SER A 46 -4.53 -6.29 -7.66
N THR A 47 -3.53 -6.58 -6.84
CA THR A 47 -3.48 -6.07 -5.46
C THR A 47 -3.28 -4.56 -5.44
N LEU A 48 -2.33 -4.07 -6.23
CA LEU A 48 -2.06 -2.64 -6.33
C LEU A 48 -3.29 -1.90 -6.83
N ASN A 49 -3.96 -2.44 -7.83
CA ASN A 49 -5.17 -1.87 -8.39
C ASN A 49 -6.26 -1.75 -7.32
N LYS A 50 -6.43 -2.79 -6.52
CA LYS A 50 -7.44 -2.78 -5.45
C LYS A 50 -7.09 -1.78 -4.35
N ILE A 51 -5.82 -1.68 -3.98
CA ILE A 51 -5.38 -0.71 -2.99
C ILE A 51 -5.67 0.71 -3.49
N CYS A 52 -5.33 1.00 -4.74
CA CYS A 52 -5.62 2.31 -5.33
C CYS A 52 -7.10 2.61 -5.35
N GLU A 53 -7.91 1.62 -5.68
CA GLU A 53 -9.36 1.77 -5.73
C GLU A 53 -9.93 2.10 -4.35
N VAL A 54 -9.51 1.36 -3.33
CA VAL A 54 -10.00 1.55 -1.97
C VAL A 54 -9.54 2.88 -1.38
N LEU A 55 -8.28 3.24 -1.63
CA LEU A 55 -7.71 4.50 -1.11
C LEU A 55 -8.02 5.69 -2.02
N GLU A 56 -8.64 5.44 -3.18
CA GLU A 56 -8.97 6.49 -4.16
C GLU A 56 -7.73 7.32 -4.51
N CYS A 57 -6.68 6.63 -4.92
CA CYS A 57 -5.40 7.27 -5.23
C CYS A 57 -4.75 6.60 -6.43
N LYS A 58 -3.64 7.18 -6.87
CA LYS A 58 -2.85 6.64 -7.97
C LYS A 58 -1.72 5.78 -7.43
N PRO A 59 -1.16 4.86 -8.24
CA PRO A 59 -0.01 4.08 -7.80
C PRO A 59 1.17 4.95 -7.35
N GLY A 60 1.36 6.11 -7.96
CA GLY A 60 2.40 7.05 -7.56
C GLY A 60 2.19 7.67 -6.19
N ASP A 61 0.98 7.60 -5.66
CA ASP A 61 0.69 8.06 -4.30
C ASP A 61 1.08 7.00 -3.26
N ILE A 62 1.21 5.74 -3.69
CA ILE A 62 1.50 4.61 -2.81
C ILE A 62 2.97 4.22 -2.90
N LEU A 63 3.54 4.26 -4.10
CA LEU A 63 4.91 3.84 -4.36
C LEU A 63 5.73 5.02 -4.82
N ASP A 64 6.97 5.08 -4.35
CA ASP A 64 7.88 6.11 -4.75
C ASP A 64 9.29 5.53 -4.85
N TYR A 65 10.17 6.26 -5.48
CA TYR A 65 11.55 5.86 -5.61
C TYR A 65 12.41 6.90 -4.91
N LYS A 66 13.24 6.44 -3.98
CA LYS A 66 14.12 7.34 -3.26
C LYS A 66 15.56 7.08 -3.65
N LYS A 67 16.20 8.11 -4.16
CA LYS A 67 17.61 8.10 -4.50
C LYS A 67 18.40 8.61 -3.31
N GLU A 68 19.42 7.88 -2.91
CA GLU A 68 20.32 8.33 -1.86
C GLU A 68 21.37 9.27 -2.36
#